data_24796dabb5d646e8e439e88b19e4c157
#
_entry.id   24796dabb5d646e8e439e88b19e4c157
#
_cell.length_a   1.000
_cell.length_b   1.000
_cell.length_c   1.000
_cell.angle_alpha   90.00
_cell.angle_beta   90.00
_cell.angle_gamma   90.00
#
_symmetry.space_group_name_H-M   'P 1'
#
loop_
_entity.id
_entity.type
_entity.pdbx_description
1 polymer ?
#
loop_
_entity_poly.entity_id
_entity_poly.type
_entity_poly.pdbx_seq_one_letter_code
_entity_poly.pdbx_strand_id
1 'polypeptide(L)'
;TKYKGVNPDELDIIPALPQVNFYEDKNEKRVAVYARVSTDDIRQTSSYELQKNHYMDVIGRHEGWKLVEIYADEGISGTSLKRRDAFMKMINDCKAGKIDLIVTKSVSRFARNVVDCIGYVRELKQLQPAVGILFETENIYTLNNNSEMSLSFISTLAQEESHNKSEIMNSSIEMRFRRGIFLTPPLLGYDTDEDGNL
;
A
#
# COMPACT_ATOMS: atom_id res chain seq x y z
N THR A 1 0.04 45.08 6.60
CA THR A 1 -1.15 44.35 7.06
C THR A 1 -1.96 43.91 5.85
N LYS A 2 -2.05 42.59 5.60
CA LYS A 2 -2.71 41.99 4.44
C LYS A 2 -4.26 42.05 4.49
N TYR A 3 -4.82 42.48 5.61
CA TYR A 3 -6.27 42.45 5.83
C TYR A 3 -6.74 43.86 6.33
N LYS A 4 -6.79 44.82 5.39
CA LYS A 4 -7.42 46.11 5.67
C LYS A 4 -8.94 45.93 5.64
N GLY A 5 -9.62 46.11 6.79
CA GLY A 5 -11.07 46.11 6.90
C GLY A 5 -11.70 44.90 7.63
N VAL A 6 -10.91 44.00 8.17
CA VAL A 6 -11.42 42.91 9.02
C VAL A 6 -11.14 43.26 10.48
N ASN A 7 -12.18 43.26 11.30
CA ASN A 7 -12.04 43.46 12.75
C ASN A 7 -11.42 42.18 13.36
N PRO A 8 -10.27 42.30 14.06
CA PRO A 8 -9.63 41.10 14.66
C PRO A 8 -10.51 40.35 15.65
N ASP A 9 -11.44 41.06 16.30
CA ASP A 9 -12.34 40.46 17.30
C ASP A 9 -13.53 39.68 16.68
N GLU A 10 -13.74 39.77 15.35
CA GLU A 10 -14.77 39.04 14.61
C GLU A 10 -14.21 37.83 13.88
N LEU A 11 -12.91 37.51 14.05
CA LEU A 11 -12.30 36.36 13.44
C LEU A 11 -12.48 35.14 14.35
N ASP A 12 -13.28 34.17 13.90
CA ASP A 12 -13.25 32.83 14.47
C ASP A 12 -11.91 32.16 14.18
N ILE A 13 -11.04 32.18 15.19
CA ILE A 13 -9.76 31.46 15.12
C ILE A 13 -10.08 29.97 15.26
N ILE A 14 -10.11 29.25 14.14
CA ILE A 14 -10.13 27.79 14.15
C ILE A 14 -8.69 27.35 14.51
N PRO A 15 -8.45 26.86 15.73
CA PRO A 15 -7.12 26.40 16.10
C PRO A 15 -6.69 25.28 15.15
N ALA A 16 -5.48 25.36 14.61
CA ALA A 16 -4.91 24.24 13.87
C ALA A 16 -4.92 23.03 14.79
N LEU A 17 -5.53 21.93 14.34
CA LEU A 17 -5.46 20.67 15.05
C LEU A 17 -3.97 20.33 15.25
N PRO A 18 -3.56 19.97 16.48
CA PRO A 18 -2.16 19.63 16.74
C PRO A 18 -1.77 18.50 15.77
N GLN A 19 -0.75 18.78 14.94
CA GLN A 19 -0.13 17.71 14.16
C GLN A 19 0.62 16.83 15.16
N VAL A 20 0.04 15.69 15.49
CA VAL A 20 0.74 14.67 16.28
C VAL A 20 1.87 14.17 15.37
N ASN A 21 3.10 14.50 15.73
CA ASN A 21 4.25 13.89 15.09
C ASN A 21 4.24 12.40 15.46
N PHE A 22 3.83 11.59 14.52
CA PHE A 22 3.66 10.15 14.71
C PHE A 22 4.90 9.48 15.32
N TYR A 23 6.10 9.96 14.98
CA TYR A 23 7.37 9.43 15.47
C TYR A 23 7.69 9.86 16.91
N GLU A 24 7.05 10.90 17.42
CA GLU A 24 7.22 11.40 18.80
C GLU A 24 6.14 10.86 19.76
N ASP A 25 5.15 10.15 19.24
CA ASP A 25 4.08 9.55 20.05
C ASP A 25 4.60 8.35 20.83
N LYS A 26 4.82 8.53 22.13
CA LYS A 26 5.33 7.51 23.05
C LYS A 26 4.25 6.60 23.64
N ASN A 27 2.99 6.75 23.23
CA ASN A 27 1.92 5.89 23.71
C ASN A 27 2.16 4.43 23.32
N GLU A 28 1.86 3.52 24.24
CA GLU A 28 1.90 2.09 23.95
C GLU A 28 0.95 1.76 22.80
N LYS A 29 1.47 1.09 21.76
CA LYS A 29 0.68 0.64 20.61
C LYS A 29 0.95 -0.83 20.33
N ARG A 30 -0.14 -1.57 20.15
CA ARG A 30 -0.09 -2.95 19.66
C ARG A 30 0.03 -2.91 18.15
N VAL A 31 1.20 -3.28 17.65
CA VAL A 31 1.58 -3.12 16.25
C VAL A 31 1.45 -4.46 15.53
N ALA A 32 0.75 -4.47 14.41
CA ALA A 32 0.76 -5.56 13.44
C ALA A 32 1.56 -5.15 12.21
N VAL A 33 2.27 -6.10 11.64
CA VAL A 33 2.94 -5.92 10.35
C VAL A 33 2.15 -6.66 9.27
N TYR A 34 1.91 -6.02 8.14
CA TYR A 34 1.39 -6.69 6.96
C TYR A 34 2.42 -6.72 5.84
N ALA A 35 2.74 -7.93 5.38
CA ALA A 35 3.70 -8.17 4.32
C ALA A 35 3.09 -9.00 3.17
N ARG A 36 3.53 -8.73 1.94
CA ARG A 36 3.31 -9.63 0.80
C ARG A 36 4.65 -10.19 0.35
N VAL A 37 4.78 -11.50 0.42
CA VAL A 37 6.00 -12.24 0.04
C VAL A 37 5.76 -12.96 -1.27
N SER A 38 6.74 -12.95 -2.19
CA SER A 38 6.65 -13.75 -3.41
C SER A 38 6.93 -15.22 -3.10
N THR A 39 6.40 -16.12 -3.95
CA THR A 39 6.66 -17.57 -3.80
C THR A 39 8.14 -17.91 -3.97
N ASP A 40 8.88 -17.09 -4.73
CA ASP A 40 10.31 -17.24 -4.90
C ASP A 40 11.07 -16.80 -3.63
N ASP A 41 10.56 -15.78 -2.92
CA ASP A 41 11.12 -15.32 -1.64
C ASP A 41 10.95 -16.36 -0.52
N ILE A 42 9.88 -17.17 -0.55
CA ILE A 42 9.66 -18.25 0.43
C ILE A 42 10.66 -19.39 0.23
N ARG A 43 11.05 -19.67 -1.01
CA ARG A 43 12.11 -20.65 -1.32
C ARG A 43 13.50 -20.14 -0.93
N GLN A 44 13.68 -18.83 -0.89
CA GLN A 44 14.85 -18.16 -0.33
C GLN A 44 14.53 -17.75 1.11
N THR A 45 14.65 -18.68 2.05
CA THR A 45 14.44 -18.49 3.49
C THR A 45 15.09 -17.21 4.03
N SER A 46 16.17 -16.75 3.40
CA SER A 46 16.87 -15.51 3.71
C SER A 46 16.03 -14.23 3.49
N SER A 47 15.15 -14.19 2.49
CA SER A 47 14.40 -12.97 2.16
C SER A 47 13.25 -12.71 3.15
N TYR A 48 12.55 -13.76 3.57
CA TYR A 48 11.49 -13.63 4.58
C TYR A 48 12.04 -13.26 5.95
N GLU A 49 13.14 -13.91 6.36
CA GLU A 49 13.82 -13.59 7.62
C GLU A 49 14.38 -12.17 7.62
N LEU A 50 14.94 -11.70 6.51
CA LEU A 50 15.38 -10.32 6.36
C LEU A 50 14.24 -9.32 6.53
N GLN A 51 13.08 -9.57 5.92
CA GLN A 51 11.90 -8.70 6.09
C GLN A 51 11.41 -8.73 7.53
N LYS A 52 11.34 -9.90 8.14
CA LYS A 52 10.94 -10.05 9.54
C LYS A 52 11.90 -9.29 10.47
N ASN A 53 13.20 -9.45 10.27
CA ASN A 53 14.23 -8.76 11.07
C ASN A 53 14.15 -7.24 10.87
N HIS A 54 13.93 -6.78 9.64
CA HIS A 54 13.72 -5.36 9.35
C HIS A 54 12.54 -4.80 10.16
N TYR A 55 11.38 -5.46 10.13
CA TYR A 55 10.22 -4.99 10.88
C TYR A 55 10.40 -5.08 12.39
N MET A 56 11.09 -6.10 12.88
CA MET A 56 11.43 -6.20 14.31
C MET A 56 12.35 -5.05 14.73
N ASP A 57 13.29 -4.66 13.89
CA ASP A 57 14.18 -3.52 14.12
C ASP A 57 13.43 -2.19 14.07
N VAL A 58 12.56 -1.99 13.06
CA VAL A 58 11.72 -0.79 12.94
C VAL A 58 10.83 -0.63 14.18
N ILE A 59 10.17 -1.70 14.61
CA ILE A 59 9.28 -1.66 15.77
C ILE A 59 10.12 -1.46 17.06
N GLY A 60 11.26 -2.13 17.19
CA GLY A 60 12.14 -2.02 18.35
C GLY A 60 12.77 -0.64 18.56
N ARG A 61 12.84 0.19 17.50
CA ARG A 61 13.32 1.59 17.58
C ARG A 61 12.28 2.54 18.16
N HIS A 62 11.01 2.16 18.17
CA HIS A 62 9.95 2.99 18.72
C HIS A 62 9.62 2.60 20.15
N GLU A 63 9.86 3.55 21.06
CA GLU A 63 9.50 3.39 22.46
C GLU A 63 7.97 3.22 22.60
N GLY A 64 7.51 2.14 23.22
CA GLY A 64 6.10 1.84 23.42
C GLY A 64 5.44 0.97 22.34
N TRP A 65 6.12 0.66 21.24
CA TRP A 65 5.55 -0.26 20.25
C TRP A 65 5.75 -1.72 20.65
N LYS A 66 4.66 -2.50 20.62
CA LYS A 66 4.67 -3.93 20.90
C LYS A 66 4.17 -4.69 19.67
N LEU A 67 5.05 -5.51 19.07
CA LEU A 67 4.66 -6.38 17.97
C LEU A 67 3.64 -7.43 18.44
N VAL A 68 2.48 -7.45 17.79
CA VAL A 68 1.43 -8.47 18.03
C VAL A 68 1.66 -9.66 17.13
N GLU A 69 1.67 -9.44 15.82
CA GLU A 69 1.82 -10.50 14.81
C GLU A 69 2.30 -9.92 13.48
N ILE A 70 2.97 -10.75 12.68
CA ILE A 70 3.30 -10.46 11.29
C ILE A 70 2.35 -11.27 10.41
N TYR A 71 1.47 -10.58 9.71
CA TYR A 71 0.52 -11.16 8.77
C TYR A 71 1.15 -11.16 7.37
N ALA A 72 1.35 -12.34 6.79
CA ALA A 72 1.98 -12.48 5.50
C ALA A 72 1.09 -13.26 4.53
N ASP A 73 0.80 -12.67 3.39
CA ASP A 73 0.15 -13.35 2.27
C ASP A 73 1.14 -13.59 1.13
N GLU A 74 1.02 -14.74 0.47
CA GLU A 74 1.80 -15.03 -0.72
C GLU A 74 1.36 -14.15 -1.89
N GLY A 75 2.30 -13.38 -2.43
CA GLY A 75 2.12 -12.59 -3.64
C GLY A 75 2.46 -13.41 -4.88
N ILE A 76 1.50 -14.11 -5.47
CA ILE A 76 1.70 -14.74 -6.77
C ILE A 76 1.44 -13.71 -7.86
N SER A 77 2.37 -13.57 -8.80
CA SER A 77 2.23 -12.78 -10.00
C SER A 77 1.15 -13.40 -10.92
N GLY A 78 0.19 -12.62 -11.33
CA GLY A 78 -0.74 -12.92 -12.42
C GLY A 78 -1.95 -13.73 -12.04
N THR A 79 -3.06 -13.76 -12.21
CA THR A 79 -4.30 -14.54 -12.42
C THR A 79 -4.87 -15.37 -11.27
N SER A 80 -4.21 -15.59 -10.15
CA SER A 80 -4.79 -16.34 -9.06
C SER A 80 -5.60 -15.46 -8.11
N LEU A 81 -6.90 -15.70 -8.01
CA LEU A 81 -7.83 -15.21 -6.98
C LEU A 81 -7.49 -15.82 -5.59
N LYS A 82 -6.21 -15.95 -5.25
CA LYS A 82 -5.83 -16.48 -3.94
C LYS A 82 -6.34 -15.56 -2.83
N ARG A 83 -6.97 -16.20 -1.87
CA ARG A 83 -7.51 -15.62 -0.67
C ARG A 83 -6.40 -14.88 0.07
N ARG A 84 -6.70 -13.65 0.47
CA ARG A 84 -5.86 -12.86 1.36
C ARG A 84 -6.24 -13.20 2.80
N ASP A 85 -6.01 -14.46 3.17
CA ASP A 85 -6.49 -14.98 4.45
C ASP A 85 -5.79 -14.31 5.64
N ALA A 86 -4.47 -14.04 5.51
CA ALA A 86 -3.73 -13.31 6.53
C ALA A 86 -4.17 -11.85 6.63
N PHE A 87 -4.43 -11.18 5.50
CA PHE A 87 -4.98 -9.83 5.50
C PHE A 87 -6.34 -9.76 6.18
N MET A 88 -7.25 -10.66 5.83
CA MET A 88 -8.59 -10.70 6.43
C MET A 88 -8.53 -11.04 7.92
N LYS A 89 -7.63 -11.93 8.34
CA LYS A 89 -7.36 -12.20 9.76
C LYS A 89 -6.93 -10.92 10.47
N MET A 90 -5.97 -10.18 9.91
CA MET A 90 -5.50 -8.90 10.45
C MET A 90 -6.64 -7.88 10.61
N ILE A 91 -7.46 -7.69 9.59
CA ILE A 91 -8.62 -6.78 9.66
C ILE A 91 -9.59 -7.20 10.77
N ASN A 92 -9.88 -8.50 10.90
CA ASN A 92 -10.73 -9.02 11.97
C ASN A 92 -10.11 -8.80 13.37
N ASP A 93 -8.80 -8.95 13.51
CA ASP A 93 -8.08 -8.68 14.76
C ASP A 93 -8.07 -7.18 15.09
N CYS A 94 -8.03 -6.29 14.08
CA CYS A 94 -8.28 -4.85 14.29
C CYS A 94 -9.69 -4.58 14.82
N LYS A 95 -10.72 -5.18 14.21
CA LYS A 95 -12.13 -5.06 14.67
C LYS A 95 -12.33 -5.61 16.07
N ALA A 96 -11.58 -6.63 16.44
CA ALA A 96 -11.59 -7.20 17.79
C ALA A 96 -10.81 -6.36 18.82
N GLY A 97 -10.26 -5.21 18.42
CA GLY A 97 -9.50 -4.32 19.29
C GLY A 97 -8.17 -4.87 19.77
N LYS A 98 -7.53 -5.78 19.01
CA LYS A 98 -6.22 -6.37 19.37
C LYS A 98 -5.04 -5.58 18.79
N ILE A 99 -5.28 -4.72 17.80
CA ILE A 99 -4.29 -3.99 17.04
C ILE A 99 -4.64 -2.50 17.05
N ASP A 100 -3.64 -1.65 17.31
CA ASP A 100 -3.79 -0.19 17.32
C ASP A 100 -3.12 0.44 16.09
N LEU A 101 -2.13 -0.25 15.50
CA LEU A 101 -1.35 0.23 14.37
C LEU A 101 -0.98 -0.91 13.44
N ILE A 102 -1.16 -0.69 12.15
CA ILE A 102 -0.64 -1.57 11.09
C ILE A 102 0.56 -0.89 10.45
N VAL A 103 1.67 -1.61 10.31
CA VAL A 103 2.85 -1.18 9.54
C VAL A 103 2.94 -2.03 8.29
N THR A 104 3.10 -1.38 7.14
CA THR A 104 3.26 -2.05 5.85
C THR A 104 4.20 -1.27 4.95
N LYS A 105 4.86 -1.94 4.04
CA LYS A 105 5.89 -1.33 3.19
C LYS A 105 5.34 -0.23 2.28
N SER A 106 4.18 -0.45 1.64
CA SER A 106 3.61 0.50 0.68
C SER A 106 2.10 0.29 0.50
N VAL A 107 1.43 1.31 -0.04
CA VAL A 107 0.02 1.26 -0.43
C VAL A 107 -0.26 0.09 -1.39
N SER A 108 0.61 -0.13 -2.37
CA SER A 108 0.49 -1.23 -3.36
C SER A 108 0.66 -2.62 -2.75
N ARG A 109 1.34 -2.74 -1.62
CA ARG A 109 1.44 -4.00 -0.85
C ARG A 109 0.22 -4.23 0.03
N PHE A 110 -0.36 -3.16 0.57
CA PHE A 110 -1.53 -3.23 1.45
C PHE A 110 -2.79 -3.59 0.69
N ALA A 111 -3.06 -2.96 -0.46
CA ALA A 111 -4.27 -3.20 -1.24
C ALA A 111 -3.97 -3.50 -2.72
N ARG A 112 -4.89 -4.18 -3.39
CA ARG A 112 -4.76 -4.52 -4.82
C ARG A 112 -4.96 -3.31 -5.72
N ASN A 113 -5.81 -2.40 -5.28
CA ASN A 113 -6.04 -1.11 -5.90
C ASN A 113 -6.21 -0.05 -4.81
N VAL A 114 -6.12 1.19 -5.19
CA VAL A 114 -6.14 2.30 -4.23
C VAL A 114 -7.55 2.56 -3.69
N VAL A 115 -8.59 2.24 -4.44
CA VAL A 115 -9.99 2.38 -3.98
C VAL A 115 -10.25 1.45 -2.79
N ASP A 116 -9.81 0.19 -2.88
CA ASP A 116 -9.89 -0.76 -1.77
C ASP A 116 -9.06 -0.26 -0.58
N CYS A 117 -7.86 0.31 -0.84
CA CYS A 117 -7.02 0.88 0.21
C CYS A 117 -7.76 1.96 1.00
N ILE A 118 -8.35 2.94 0.30
CA ILE A 118 -9.10 4.03 0.92
C ILE A 118 -10.31 3.47 1.71
N GLY A 119 -10.99 2.47 1.17
CA GLY A 119 -12.08 1.78 1.85
C GLY A 119 -11.66 1.21 3.21
N TYR A 120 -10.58 0.43 3.24
CA TYR A 120 -10.05 -0.12 4.49
C TYR A 120 -9.52 0.95 5.43
N VAL A 121 -8.85 1.99 4.93
CA VAL A 121 -8.39 3.10 5.76
C VAL A 121 -9.56 3.77 6.49
N ARG A 122 -10.65 4.04 5.79
CA ARG A 122 -11.86 4.65 6.37
C ARG A 122 -12.52 3.72 7.38
N GLU A 123 -12.64 2.44 7.06
CA GLU A 123 -13.19 1.43 7.96
C GLU A 123 -12.40 1.36 9.28
N LEU A 124 -11.07 1.30 9.20
CA LEU A 124 -10.19 1.22 10.36
C LEU A 124 -10.17 2.52 11.18
N LYS A 125 -10.31 3.68 10.55
CA LYS A 125 -10.46 4.98 11.24
C LYS A 125 -11.74 5.09 12.05
N GLN A 126 -12.82 4.40 11.64
CA GLN A 126 -14.12 4.44 12.31
C GLN A 126 -14.19 3.52 13.52
N LEU A 127 -13.21 2.64 13.73
CA LEU A 127 -13.14 1.78 14.91
C LEU A 127 -12.92 2.59 16.19
N GLN A 128 -13.26 2.02 17.32
CA GLN A 128 -13.03 2.61 18.65
C GLN A 128 -12.30 1.61 19.54
N PRO A 129 -10.99 1.82 19.77
CA PRO A 129 -10.14 2.91 19.27
C PRO A 129 -9.87 2.83 17.77
N ALA A 130 -9.61 3.99 17.14
CA ALA A 130 -9.26 4.04 15.73
C ALA A 130 -7.92 3.36 15.47
N VAL A 131 -7.84 2.54 14.42
CA VAL A 131 -6.62 1.85 14.01
C VAL A 131 -5.92 2.61 12.90
N GLY A 132 -4.66 2.98 13.12
CA GLY A 132 -3.82 3.65 12.14
C GLY A 132 -3.11 2.67 11.20
N ILE A 133 -2.74 3.15 10.02
CA ILE A 133 -1.84 2.43 9.10
C ILE A 133 -0.65 3.34 8.80
N LEU A 134 0.55 2.79 8.89
CA LEU A 134 1.79 3.42 8.45
C LEU A 134 2.26 2.77 7.15
N PHE A 135 2.30 3.55 6.08
CA PHE A 135 2.93 3.18 4.81
C PHE A 135 4.35 3.70 4.81
N GLU A 136 5.35 2.81 4.92
CA GLU A 136 6.75 3.21 5.08
C GLU A 136 7.29 3.93 3.85
N THR A 137 7.07 3.38 2.64
CA THR A 137 7.60 3.94 1.39
C THR A 137 7.06 5.33 1.09
N GLU A 138 5.76 5.53 1.29
CA GLU A 138 5.08 6.78 1.05
C GLU A 138 5.16 7.74 2.24
N ASN A 139 5.66 7.27 3.39
CA ASN A 139 5.71 8.00 4.65
C ASN A 139 4.34 8.60 5.05
N ILE A 140 3.29 7.80 4.90
CA ILE A 140 1.92 8.20 5.21
C ILE A 140 1.44 7.48 6.46
N TYR A 141 1.00 8.26 7.45
CA TYR A 141 0.26 7.76 8.60
C TYR A 141 -1.21 8.15 8.49
N THR A 142 -2.10 7.15 8.44
CA THR A 142 -3.50 7.36 8.05
C THR A 142 -4.31 8.15 9.05
N LEU A 143 -3.97 8.20 10.32
CA LEU A 143 -4.69 9.03 11.31
C LEU A 143 -4.31 10.51 11.25
N ASN A 144 -3.32 10.90 10.44
CA ASN A 144 -3.03 12.31 10.19
C ASN A 144 -4.11 12.95 9.31
N ASN A 145 -4.37 14.24 9.52
CA ASN A 145 -5.45 14.97 8.84
C ASN A 145 -5.30 15.01 7.31
N ASN A 146 -4.07 15.02 6.78
CA ASN A 146 -3.79 15.12 5.35
C ASN A 146 -3.66 13.76 4.65
N SER A 147 -3.83 12.66 5.38
CA SER A 147 -3.58 11.31 4.86
C SER A 147 -4.51 10.93 3.71
N GLU A 148 -5.78 11.33 3.76
CA GLU A 148 -6.74 11.03 2.67
C GLU A 148 -6.40 11.78 1.38
N MET A 149 -5.94 13.04 1.48
CA MET A 149 -5.49 13.80 0.31
C MET A 149 -4.26 13.12 -0.31
N SER A 150 -3.28 12.73 0.51
CA SER A 150 -2.08 12.03 0.04
C SER A 150 -2.42 10.70 -0.64
N LEU A 151 -3.31 9.90 -0.04
CA LEU A 151 -3.77 8.64 -0.63
C LEU A 151 -4.54 8.86 -1.94
N SER A 152 -5.39 9.89 -2.02
CA SER A 152 -6.10 10.24 -3.24
C SER A 152 -5.14 10.67 -4.36
N PHE A 153 -4.11 11.43 -4.03
CA PHE A 153 -3.07 11.84 -4.98
C PHE A 153 -2.30 10.62 -5.53
N ILE A 154 -1.86 9.72 -4.65
CA ILE A 154 -1.22 8.46 -5.05
C ILE A 154 -2.14 7.61 -5.93
N SER A 155 -3.46 7.62 -5.64
CA SER A 155 -4.45 6.94 -6.46
C SER A 155 -4.45 7.45 -7.91
N THR A 156 -4.49 8.76 -8.06
CA THR A 156 -4.50 9.41 -9.38
C THR A 156 -3.22 9.07 -10.15
N LEU A 157 -2.05 9.19 -9.50
CA LEU A 157 -0.78 8.85 -10.13
C LEU A 157 -0.71 7.38 -10.57
N ALA A 158 -1.19 6.46 -9.74
CA ALA A 158 -1.20 5.03 -10.08
C ALA A 158 -2.15 4.71 -11.26
N GLN A 159 -3.27 5.42 -11.36
CA GLN A 159 -4.19 5.30 -12.50
C GLN A 159 -3.56 5.83 -13.78
N GLU A 160 -2.91 7.00 -13.73
CA GLU A 160 -2.20 7.58 -14.88
C GLU A 160 -1.05 6.67 -15.34
N GLU A 161 -0.27 6.12 -14.41
CA GLU A 161 0.79 5.18 -14.75
C GLU A 161 0.26 3.93 -15.45
N SER A 162 -0.87 3.38 -14.98
CA SER A 162 -1.53 2.23 -15.60
C SER A 162 -2.03 2.56 -17.01
N HIS A 163 -2.62 3.74 -17.19
CA HIS A 163 -3.09 4.22 -18.50
C HIS A 163 -1.93 4.38 -19.48
N ASN A 164 -0.87 5.06 -19.06
CA ASN A 164 0.33 5.26 -19.87
C ASN A 164 0.99 3.93 -20.29
N LYS A 165 1.09 2.95 -19.37
CA LYS A 165 1.59 1.61 -19.70
C LYS A 165 0.73 0.92 -20.76
N SER A 166 -0.60 1.05 -20.68
CA SER A 166 -1.53 0.50 -21.67
C SER A 166 -1.36 1.16 -23.03
N GLU A 167 -1.21 2.47 -23.09
CA GLU A 167 -0.97 3.21 -24.33
C GLU A 167 0.36 2.82 -24.99
N ILE A 168 1.44 2.74 -24.20
CA ILE A 168 2.75 2.31 -24.70
C ILE A 168 2.66 0.88 -25.25
N MET A 169 1.97 -0.02 -24.55
CA MET A 169 1.78 -1.39 -25.01
C MET A 169 0.99 -1.44 -26.32
N ASN A 170 -0.12 -0.72 -26.42
CA ASN A 170 -0.93 -0.66 -27.63
C ASN A 170 -0.13 -0.06 -28.82
N SER A 171 0.61 1.02 -28.60
CA SER A 171 1.49 1.60 -29.61
C SER A 171 2.57 0.60 -30.06
N SER A 172 3.14 -0.15 -29.12
CA SER A 172 4.13 -1.20 -29.45
C SER A 172 3.52 -2.32 -30.30
N ILE A 173 2.32 -2.78 -29.93
CA ILE A 173 1.58 -3.79 -30.70
C ILE A 173 1.26 -3.26 -32.11
N GLU A 174 0.73 -2.05 -32.22
CA GLU A 174 0.42 -1.44 -33.50
C GLU A 174 1.66 -1.28 -34.41
N MET A 175 2.79 -0.86 -33.83
CA MET A 175 4.06 -0.76 -34.56
C MET A 175 4.54 -2.12 -35.08
N ARG A 176 4.36 -3.20 -34.31
CA ARG A 176 4.70 -4.55 -34.74
C ARG A 176 3.78 -5.03 -35.85
N PHE A 177 2.47 -4.81 -35.75
CA PHE A 177 1.52 -5.13 -36.83
C PHE A 177 1.86 -4.40 -38.12
N ARG A 178 2.21 -3.10 -38.07
CA ARG A 178 2.64 -2.33 -39.24
C ARG A 178 3.91 -2.87 -39.89
N ARG A 179 4.76 -3.56 -39.13
CA ARG A 179 6.00 -4.22 -39.61
C ARG A 179 5.74 -5.67 -40.04
N GLY A 180 4.52 -6.17 -39.97
CA GLY A 180 4.17 -7.54 -40.29
C GLY A 180 4.58 -8.58 -39.23
N ILE A 181 5.00 -8.12 -38.04
CA ILE A 181 5.39 -9.00 -36.92
C ILE A 181 4.13 -9.30 -36.10
N PHE A 182 3.66 -10.54 -36.19
CA PHE A 182 2.54 -11.02 -35.38
C PHE A 182 3.05 -11.61 -34.06
N LEU A 183 2.47 -11.17 -32.95
CA LEU A 183 2.66 -11.81 -31.65
C LEU A 183 1.63 -12.93 -31.52
N THR A 184 1.88 -14.05 -32.16
CA THR A 184 1.08 -15.26 -31.92
C THR A 184 1.66 -15.99 -30.71
N PRO A 185 0.84 -16.39 -29.72
CA PRO A 185 1.29 -17.37 -28.74
C PRO A 185 1.68 -18.64 -29.51
N PRO A 186 2.68 -19.42 -29.04
CA PRO A 186 3.05 -20.68 -29.68
C PRO A 186 1.82 -21.54 -29.88
N LEU A 187 1.46 -21.79 -31.15
CA LEU A 187 0.34 -22.66 -31.50
C LEU A 187 0.75 -24.08 -31.24
N LEU A 188 -0.14 -24.88 -30.62
CA LEU A 188 0.10 -26.29 -30.37
C LEU A 188 0.36 -27.01 -31.71
N GLY A 189 1.54 -27.58 -31.86
CA GLY A 189 1.96 -28.34 -33.07
C GLY A 189 2.78 -27.53 -34.06
N TYR A 190 3.17 -26.29 -33.74
CA TYR A 190 4.09 -25.48 -34.54
C TYR A 190 5.27 -25.07 -33.68
N ASP A 191 6.46 -25.20 -34.23
CA ASP A 191 7.68 -24.67 -33.64
C ASP A 191 7.97 -23.28 -34.24
N THR A 192 8.51 -22.39 -33.44
CA THR A 192 9.02 -21.08 -33.91
C THR A 192 10.45 -21.24 -34.39
N ASP A 193 10.79 -20.55 -35.51
CA ASP A 193 12.17 -20.44 -35.97
C ASP A 193 13.07 -19.64 -35.01
N GLU A 194 14.38 -19.57 -35.30
CA GLU A 194 15.32 -18.82 -34.47
C GLU A 194 15.01 -17.33 -34.42
N ASP A 195 14.24 -16.78 -35.35
CA ASP A 195 13.79 -15.41 -35.44
C ASP A 195 12.42 -15.18 -34.75
N GLY A 196 11.78 -16.23 -34.22
CA GLY A 196 10.50 -16.16 -33.51
C GLY A 196 9.26 -16.15 -34.42
N ASN A 197 9.39 -16.51 -35.70
CA ASN A 197 8.29 -16.69 -36.64
C ASN A 197 7.73 -18.12 -36.56
N LEU A 198 6.42 -18.28 -36.84
CA LEU A 198 5.73 -19.60 -36.96
C LEU A 198 6.05 -20.26 -38.30
#